data_174ce31c79ace916243e974ffa10cc5c
#
_entry.id   174ce31c79ace916243e974ffa10cc5c
#
_cell.length_a   1.000
_cell.length_b   1.000
_cell.length_c   1.000
_cell.angle_alpha   90.00
_cell.angle_beta   90.00
_cell.angle_gamma   90.00
#
_symmetry.space_group_name_H-M   'P 1'
#
loop_
_entity.id
_entity.type
_entity.pdbx_description
1 polymer ?
#
loop_
_entity_poly.entity_id
_entity_poly.type
_entity_poly.pdbx_seq_one_letter_code
_entity_poly.pdbx_strand_id
1 'polypeptide(L)'
;MEKRIQTLLELSNVQDIYPAPVATAYERIIECEPDPVVDALKFAAYMQNQTVVHEPQLRLPGMFRFDGSFRGDLFQRLGYKRWQQIAALFYLKPYKNLVTFEWEHSVLDYKFILENGLDGLLKKIEKSEETHAGDKDRLDYLRALKIVCNGMIAWCERLADGFETAAKTAPDATRSKELTDTAAACRRAPRFPAQSFREAITAVSICFHFNPDSIGLIDRYLYPYYTRDIQNGSITRNEAKSLLQEFFVTVKANTPYFSINAGKGGESHFALGGYDENMNDCWNELSDLILESLLELPMCCPQISLRHTKKTPFAVLYKLLDAERRDSYKRIAFVADEPRIEAFTKIIGLPLSLAVNYTTVGCNETAFPGGVDFTGAHINIARSLDTLLNGRRKEFAACKSYEEFSTLFKTILKDT
;
A
#
# COMPACT_ATOMS: atom_id res chain seq x y z
N MET A 1 16.35 -18.89 -11.71
CA MET A 1 16.30 -17.88 -10.63
C MET A 1 17.72 -17.62 -10.16
N GLU A 2 18.13 -16.36 -10.10
CA GLU A 2 19.46 -15.98 -9.65
C GLU A 2 19.70 -16.40 -8.19
N LYS A 3 20.95 -16.78 -7.85
CA LYS A 3 21.33 -17.18 -6.50
C LYS A 3 20.99 -16.10 -5.45
N ARG A 4 21.16 -14.82 -5.81
CA ARG A 4 20.78 -13.66 -4.99
C ARG A 4 19.30 -13.72 -4.59
N ILE A 5 18.40 -13.90 -5.55
CA ILE A 5 16.96 -13.94 -5.32
C ILE A 5 16.57 -15.14 -4.45
N GLN A 6 17.22 -16.28 -4.65
CA GLN A 6 16.99 -17.45 -3.79
C GLN A 6 17.37 -17.16 -2.33
N THR A 7 18.53 -16.55 -2.09
CA THR A 7 18.97 -16.15 -0.74
C THR A 7 17.98 -15.17 -0.10
N LEU A 8 17.49 -14.18 -0.86
CA LEU A 8 16.52 -13.21 -0.36
C LEU A 8 15.18 -13.87 -0.01
N LEU A 9 14.70 -14.82 -0.80
CA LEU A 9 13.49 -15.60 -0.47
C LEU A 9 13.65 -16.40 0.82
N GLU A 10 14.80 -17.02 1.04
CA GLU A 10 15.10 -17.75 2.28
C GLU A 10 15.09 -16.79 3.49
N LEU A 11 15.78 -15.64 3.39
CA LEU A 11 15.81 -14.61 4.43
C LEU A 11 14.41 -14.04 4.73
N SER A 12 13.57 -13.86 3.71
CA SER A 12 12.21 -13.34 3.89
C SER A 12 11.26 -14.27 4.65
N ASN A 13 11.64 -15.53 4.87
CA ASN A 13 10.90 -16.51 5.66
C ASN A 13 11.35 -16.57 7.14
N VAL A 14 12.43 -15.85 7.50
CA VAL A 14 12.93 -15.83 8.87
C VAL A 14 12.03 -14.91 9.71
N GLN A 15 11.55 -15.43 10.84
CA GLN A 15 10.60 -14.73 11.72
C GLN A 15 11.27 -13.94 12.85
N ASP A 16 12.57 -13.66 12.77
CA ASP A 16 13.22 -12.80 13.74
C ASP A 16 12.74 -11.36 13.56
N ILE A 17 12.07 -10.85 14.57
CA ILE A 17 11.43 -9.54 14.55
C ILE A 17 12.36 -8.55 15.23
N TYR A 18 12.76 -7.49 14.52
CA TYR A 18 13.41 -6.36 15.18
C TYR A 18 12.40 -5.67 16.10
N PRO A 19 12.75 -5.41 17.37
CA PRO A 19 11.86 -4.72 18.27
C PRO A 19 11.51 -3.36 17.70
N ALA A 20 10.22 -3.09 17.65
CA ALA A 20 9.76 -1.79 17.25
C ALA A 20 10.21 -0.71 18.22
N PRO A 21 10.34 0.53 17.75
CA PRO A 21 10.62 1.68 18.61
C PRO A 21 9.60 1.77 19.73
N VAL A 22 10.07 1.94 20.93
CA VAL A 22 9.25 1.86 22.15
C VAL A 22 8.13 2.91 22.16
N ALA A 23 6.92 2.47 22.47
CA ALA A 23 5.71 3.29 22.55
C ALA A 23 5.82 4.51 23.51
N THR A 24 6.79 4.52 24.41
CA THR A 24 7.01 5.63 25.36
C THR A 24 7.31 6.98 24.71
N ALA A 25 7.83 7.00 23.47
CA ALA A 25 7.96 8.25 22.71
C ALA A 25 6.58 8.82 22.31
N TYR A 26 5.55 8.00 22.30
CA TYR A 26 4.20 8.37 21.85
C TYR A 26 3.34 8.95 22.98
N GLU A 27 3.53 8.53 24.21
CA GLU A 27 2.69 8.95 25.35
C GLU A 27 2.85 10.44 25.69
N ARG A 28 4.01 11.03 25.43
CA ARG A 28 4.30 12.44 25.72
C ARG A 28 3.73 13.43 24.70
N ILE A 29 3.31 12.98 23.53
CA ILE A 29 2.92 13.83 22.41
C ILE A 29 1.39 14.06 22.39
N ILE A 30 0.63 13.26 23.12
CA ILE A 30 -0.83 13.10 22.92
C ILE A 30 -1.66 14.22 23.57
N GLU A 31 -1.17 14.98 24.54
CA GLU A 31 -2.06 15.76 25.42
C GLU A 31 -2.42 17.17 24.94
N CYS A 32 -1.75 17.71 23.90
CA CYS A 32 -1.90 19.13 23.53
C CYS A 32 -2.08 19.43 22.03
N GLU A 33 -2.12 18.42 21.16
CA GLU A 33 -2.14 18.64 19.72
C GLU A 33 -3.43 18.08 19.08
N PRO A 34 -3.89 18.63 17.92
CA PRO A 34 -4.99 18.07 17.16
C PRO A 34 -4.69 16.65 16.66
N ASP A 35 -5.70 15.80 16.54
CA ASP A 35 -5.56 14.39 16.16
C ASP A 35 -4.68 14.13 14.94
N PRO A 36 -4.83 14.85 13.80
CA PRO A 36 -3.98 14.63 12.62
C PRO A 36 -2.49 14.90 12.90
N VAL A 37 -2.20 15.90 13.75
CA VAL A 37 -0.83 16.26 14.12
C VAL A 37 -0.25 15.22 15.07
N VAL A 38 -1.06 14.71 16.00
CA VAL A 38 -0.66 13.61 16.89
C VAL A 38 -0.25 12.38 16.11
N ASP A 39 -1.05 11.98 15.12
CA ASP A 39 -0.76 10.82 14.30
C ASP A 39 0.50 11.02 13.43
N ALA A 40 0.66 12.22 12.88
CA ALA A 40 1.86 12.57 12.12
C ALA A 40 3.13 12.55 12.99
N LEU A 41 3.07 13.06 14.23
CA LEU A 41 4.18 13.03 15.17
C LEU A 41 4.55 11.61 15.60
N LYS A 42 3.54 10.75 15.83
CA LYS A 42 3.77 9.33 16.10
C LYS A 42 4.47 8.64 14.93
N PHE A 43 4.00 8.88 13.71
CA PHE A 43 4.60 8.32 12.51
C PHE A 43 6.04 8.80 12.30
N ALA A 44 6.30 10.10 12.49
CA ALA A 44 7.65 10.66 12.41
C ALA A 44 8.58 10.05 13.48
N ALA A 45 8.11 9.92 14.71
CA ALA A 45 8.87 9.29 15.79
C ALA A 45 9.16 7.80 15.49
N TYR A 46 8.20 7.08 14.91
CA TYR A 46 8.38 5.72 14.45
C TYR A 46 9.49 5.63 13.39
N MET A 47 9.45 6.48 12.36
CA MET A 47 10.51 6.53 11.34
C MET A 47 11.89 6.87 11.94
N GLN A 48 11.94 7.82 12.88
CA GLN A 48 13.20 8.26 13.52
C GLN A 48 13.84 7.17 14.38
N ASN A 49 13.05 6.34 15.04
CA ASN A 49 13.53 5.31 15.95
C ASN A 49 13.70 3.94 15.31
N GLN A 50 13.33 3.79 14.04
CA GLN A 50 13.47 2.53 13.36
C GLN A 50 14.94 2.19 13.10
N THR A 51 15.32 0.93 13.35
CA THR A 51 16.66 0.43 13.05
C THR A 51 16.88 0.36 11.56
N VAL A 52 18.00 0.89 11.07
CA VAL A 52 18.43 0.70 9.68
C VAL A 52 19.09 -0.67 9.56
N VAL A 53 18.53 -1.52 8.72
CA VAL A 53 19.02 -2.87 8.47
C VAL A 53 19.44 -3.01 7.03
N HIS A 54 20.56 -3.67 6.81
CA HIS A 54 21.08 -3.99 5.48
C HIS A 54 21.00 -5.49 5.28
N GLU A 55 19.94 -5.92 4.59
CA GLU A 55 19.80 -7.34 4.29
C GLU A 55 20.93 -7.79 3.35
N PRO A 56 21.58 -8.95 3.64
CA PRO A 56 22.55 -9.52 2.73
C PRO A 56 21.94 -9.68 1.33
N GLN A 57 22.70 -9.32 0.30
CA GLN A 57 22.27 -9.44 -1.10
C GLN A 57 21.20 -8.45 -1.58
N LEU A 58 20.50 -7.71 -0.73
CA LEU A 58 19.51 -6.72 -1.17
C LEU A 58 20.19 -5.45 -1.68
N ARG A 59 19.79 -4.97 -2.87
CA ARG A 59 20.26 -3.72 -3.50
C ARG A 59 19.26 -2.59 -3.40
N LEU A 60 18.15 -2.81 -2.67
CA LEU A 60 17.12 -1.84 -2.39
C LEU A 60 17.05 -1.60 -0.88
N PRO A 61 16.57 -0.43 -0.43
CA PRO A 61 16.24 -0.25 0.96
C PRO A 61 15.04 -1.13 1.31
N GLY A 62 15.17 -1.92 2.36
CA GLY A 62 14.11 -2.80 2.84
C GLY A 62 14.59 -3.63 4.01
N MET A 63 13.66 -4.13 4.80
CA MET A 63 13.93 -5.01 5.93
C MET A 63 13.01 -6.22 5.85
N PHE A 64 13.58 -7.41 5.98
CA PHE A 64 12.82 -8.66 5.95
C PHE A 64 12.37 -9.13 7.35
N ARG A 65 12.87 -8.51 8.39
CA ARG A 65 12.63 -8.91 9.79
C ARG A 65 11.95 -7.81 10.59
N PHE A 66 11.13 -7.09 9.91
CA PHE A 66 10.46 -5.93 10.47
C PHE A 66 9.16 -6.38 11.15
N ASP A 67 8.98 -5.97 12.41
CA ASP A 67 7.69 -6.01 13.06
C ASP A 67 6.82 -4.89 12.48
N GLY A 68 6.44 -5.10 11.23
CA GLY A 68 5.91 -4.07 10.36
C GLY A 68 4.42 -3.97 10.35
N SER A 69 3.75 -4.52 11.34
CA SER A 69 2.34 -4.23 11.45
C SER A 69 2.12 -2.83 12.03
N PHE A 70 2.67 -1.82 11.34
CA PHE A 70 2.27 -0.43 11.55
C PHE A 70 0.72 -0.32 11.53
N ARG A 71 0.04 -1.13 10.73
CA ARG A 71 -1.42 -1.23 10.68
C ARG A 71 -2.06 -1.89 11.90
N GLY A 72 -1.53 -3.02 12.37
CA GLY A 72 -2.13 -3.74 13.51
C GLY A 72 -1.62 -3.22 14.85
N ASP A 73 -0.38 -2.78 14.88
CA ASP A 73 0.33 -2.50 16.10
C ASP A 73 0.26 -1.05 16.56
N LEU A 74 -0.13 -0.10 15.73
CA LEU A 74 -0.43 1.24 16.23
C LEU A 74 -1.49 1.17 17.34
N PHE A 75 -2.49 0.31 17.16
CA PHE A 75 -3.51 0.04 18.17
C PHE A 75 -2.99 -0.78 19.34
N GLN A 76 -2.14 -1.77 19.13
CA GLN A 76 -1.54 -2.57 20.20
C GLN A 76 -0.48 -1.78 20.98
N ARG A 77 0.23 -0.86 20.33
CA ARG A 77 1.32 -0.05 20.92
C ARG A 77 0.87 1.26 21.53
N LEU A 78 -0.33 1.73 21.24
CA LEU A 78 -0.99 2.80 22.01
C LEU A 78 -1.24 2.40 23.48
N GLY A 79 -0.78 1.21 23.83
CA GLY A 79 -0.89 0.62 25.16
C GLY A 79 -2.06 -0.35 25.20
N TYR A 80 -1.75 -1.57 25.60
CA TYR A 80 -2.70 -2.65 25.84
C TYR A 80 -3.91 -2.20 26.70
N LYS A 81 -3.71 -1.26 27.61
CA LYS A 81 -4.79 -0.64 28.41
C LYS A 81 -5.81 0.15 27.56
N ARG A 82 -5.35 0.93 26.59
CA ARG A 82 -6.24 1.75 25.75
C ARG A 82 -6.96 0.89 24.72
N TRP A 83 -6.28 -0.13 24.17
CA TRP A 83 -6.91 -1.13 23.33
C TRP A 83 -7.93 -1.96 24.11
N GLN A 84 -7.63 -2.37 25.35
CA GLN A 84 -8.60 -3.03 26.23
C GLN A 84 -9.81 -2.14 26.54
N GLN A 85 -9.62 -0.85 26.72
CA GLN A 85 -10.72 0.09 26.92
C GLN A 85 -11.56 0.26 25.67
N ILE A 86 -10.95 0.33 24.48
CA ILE A 86 -11.65 0.38 23.21
C ILE A 86 -12.31 -0.97 22.93
N ALA A 87 -11.61 -2.08 23.09
CA ALA A 87 -12.18 -3.41 22.95
C ALA A 87 -13.32 -3.65 23.95
N ALA A 88 -13.19 -3.23 25.20
CA ALA A 88 -14.28 -3.28 26.17
C ALA A 88 -15.49 -2.43 25.76
N LEU A 89 -15.28 -1.28 25.15
CA LEU A 89 -16.35 -0.47 24.59
C LEU A 89 -17.02 -1.17 23.40
N PHE A 90 -16.27 -1.91 22.59
CA PHE A 90 -16.81 -2.73 21.49
C PHE A 90 -17.54 -3.96 22.03
N TYR A 91 -17.02 -4.64 23.08
CA TYR A 91 -17.61 -5.84 23.65
C TYR A 91 -18.71 -5.57 24.69
N LEU A 92 -18.64 -4.45 25.43
CA LEU A 92 -19.60 -4.12 26.49
C LEU A 92 -20.81 -3.31 26.00
N LYS A 93 -20.82 -2.81 24.76
CA LYS A 93 -22.01 -2.22 24.13
C LYS A 93 -22.55 -3.12 23.01
N PRO A 94 -23.00 -4.33 23.33
CA PRO A 94 -23.41 -5.32 22.33
C PRO A 94 -24.56 -4.88 21.42
N TYR A 95 -25.24 -3.79 21.74
CA TYR A 95 -26.43 -3.34 21.04
C TYR A 95 -26.23 -2.10 20.16
N LYS A 96 -25.05 -1.48 20.18
CA LYS A 96 -24.81 -0.23 19.41
C LYS A 96 -23.98 -0.40 18.13
N ASN A 97 -23.35 -1.54 17.93
CA ASN A 97 -22.50 -1.74 16.75
C ASN A 97 -23.14 -2.71 15.76
N LEU A 98 -24.29 -2.29 15.23
CA LEU A 98 -24.88 -2.94 14.05
C LEU A 98 -24.09 -2.59 12.78
N VAL A 99 -23.36 -1.47 12.80
CA VAL A 99 -22.48 -1.01 11.74
C VAL A 99 -21.08 -0.81 12.32
N THR A 100 -20.10 -1.41 11.70
CA THR A 100 -18.68 -1.12 11.95
C THR A 100 -18.12 -0.40 10.74
N PHE A 101 -17.33 0.65 10.98
CA PHE A 101 -16.55 1.33 9.94
C PHE A 101 -15.13 0.82 10.02
N GLU A 102 -14.63 0.33 8.93
CA GLU A 102 -13.23 -0.13 8.80
C GLU A 102 -12.52 0.74 7.78
N TRP A 103 -11.34 1.21 8.14
CA TRP A 103 -10.41 1.78 7.20
C TRP A 103 -9.54 0.62 6.71
N GLU A 104 -9.63 0.30 5.42
CA GLU A 104 -9.01 -0.93 4.94
C GLU A 104 -7.78 -0.69 4.08
N HIS A 105 -7.88 0.12 3.02
CA HIS A 105 -6.86 0.15 2.00
C HIS A 105 -6.51 1.57 1.52
N SER A 106 -5.27 1.71 1.02
CA SER A 106 -4.78 2.95 0.43
C SER A 106 -3.76 2.67 -0.67
N VAL A 107 -3.63 3.63 -1.57
CA VAL A 107 -2.58 3.64 -2.58
C VAL A 107 -1.93 5.02 -2.64
N LEU A 108 -0.62 5.07 -2.58
CA LEU A 108 0.13 6.32 -2.73
C LEU A 108 0.09 6.80 -4.18
N ASP A 109 0.16 8.11 -4.38
CA ASP A 109 0.40 8.69 -5.70
C ASP A 109 1.90 8.57 -6.05
N TYR A 110 2.32 7.34 -6.38
CA TYR A 110 3.70 7.05 -6.76
C TYR A 110 4.16 7.89 -7.95
N LYS A 111 3.27 8.14 -8.92
CA LYS A 111 3.60 8.99 -10.08
C LYS A 111 3.98 10.39 -9.62
N PHE A 112 3.15 11.02 -8.78
CA PHE A 112 3.45 12.35 -8.25
C PHE A 112 4.77 12.38 -7.47
N ILE A 113 5.00 11.38 -6.62
CA ILE A 113 6.23 11.27 -5.82
C ILE A 113 7.46 11.13 -6.72
N LEU A 114 7.39 10.31 -7.76
CA LEU A 114 8.52 10.09 -8.68
C LEU A 114 8.82 11.31 -9.55
N GLU A 115 7.79 12.06 -9.97
CA GLU A 115 7.92 13.23 -10.83
C GLU A 115 8.29 14.51 -10.05
N ASN A 116 7.88 14.64 -8.79
CA ASN A 116 8.01 15.88 -8.01
C ASN A 116 8.85 15.74 -6.74
N GLY A 117 8.94 14.54 -6.19
CA GLY A 117 9.54 14.28 -4.90
C GLY A 117 8.73 14.79 -3.71
N LEU A 118 9.23 14.49 -2.51
CA LEU A 118 8.65 15.03 -1.27
C LEU A 118 8.85 16.56 -1.15
N ASP A 119 9.94 17.10 -1.69
CA ASP A 119 10.15 18.55 -1.75
C ASP A 119 9.08 19.24 -2.63
N GLY A 120 8.64 18.58 -3.72
CA GLY A 120 7.51 19.06 -4.53
C GLY A 120 6.17 18.99 -3.77
N LEU A 121 5.97 17.96 -2.97
CA LEU A 121 4.79 17.86 -2.09
C LEU A 121 4.80 18.95 -1.01
N LEU A 122 5.95 19.21 -0.38
CA LEU A 122 6.10 20.29 0.59
C LEU A 122 5.73 21.66 0.00
N LYS A 123 6.20 21.97 -1.22
CA LYS A 123 5.80 23.21 -1.93
C LYS A 123 4.30 23.28 -2.20
N LYS A 124 3.67 22.15 -2.54
CA LYS A 124 2.21 22.08 -2.74
C LYS A 124 1.46 22.34 -1.43
N ILE A 125 1.97 21.81 -0.33
CA ILE A 125 1.42 22.06 1.01
C ILE A 125 1.55 23.52 1.39
N GLU A 126 2.71 24.15 1.22
CA GLU A 126 2.94 25.59 1.49
C GLU A 126 1.95 26.48 0.73
N LYS A 127 1.77 26.23 -0.57
CA LYS A 127 0.77 26.94 -1.37
C LYS A 127 -0.66 26.72 -0.85
N SER A 128 -0.98 25.53 -0.35
CA SER A 128 -2.29 25.23 0.21
C SER A 128 -2.51 25.95 1.55
N GLU A 129 -1.47 26.09 2.39
CA GLU A 129 -1.53 26.88 3.62
C GLU A 129 -1.86 28.35 3.35
N GLU A 130 -1.23 28.96 2.33
CA GLU A 130 -1.54 30.32 1.92
C GLU A 130 -3.02 30.48 1.52
N THR A 131 -3.54 29.50 0.76
CA THR A 131 -4.94 29.51 0.28
C THR A 131 -5.93 29.34 1.42
N HIS A 132 -5.57 28.63 2.49
CA HIS A 132 -6.45 28.26 3.61
C HIS A 132 -6.05 28.91 4.93
N ALA A 133 -5.38 30.08 4.90
CA ALA A 133 -4.84 30.74 6.09
C ALA A 133 -5.84 31.01 7.23
N GLY A 134 -7.14 31.06 6.93
CA GLY A 134 -8.22 31.26 7.92
C GLY A 134 -8.87 29.97 8.44
N ASP A 135 -8.50 28.80 7.92
CA ASP A 135 -9.11 27.51 8.23
C ASP A 135 -8.17 26.66 9.13
N LYS A 136 -8.41 26.72 10.43
CA LYS A 136 -7.55 26.07 11.42
C LYS A 136 -7.46 24.56 11.20
N ASP A 137 -8.56 23.88 10.90
CA ASP A 137 -8.58 22.41 10.77
C ASP A 137 -7.77 21.97 9.53
N ARG A 138 -7.89 22.73 8.43
CA ARG A 138 -7.06 22.48 7.24
C ARG A 138 -5.59 22.77 7.50
N LEU A 139 -5.26 23.84 8.22
CA LEU A 139 -3.87 24.16 8.56
C LEU A 139 -3.26 23.08 9.48
N ASP A 140 -4.00 22.57 10.44
CA ASP A 140 -3.56 21.46 11.31
C ASP A 140 -3.29 20.19 10.49
N TYR A 141 -4.14 19.88 9.51
CA TYR A 141 -3.93 18.76 8.59
C TYR A 141 -2.69 18.98 7.68
N LEU A 142 -2.53 20.18 7.11
CA LEU A 142 -1.35 20.51 6.29
C LEU A 142 -0.05 20.45 7.11
N ARG A 143 -0.09 20.91 8.37
CA ARG A 143 1.03 20.74 9.32
C ARG A 143 1.36 19.27 9.54
N ALA A 144 0.36 18.43 9.72
CA ALA A 144 0.54 16.98 9.85
C ALA A 144 1.25 16.38 8.62
N LEU A 145 0.83 16.74 7.42
CA LEU A 145 1.49 16.30 6.18
C LEU A 145 2.96 16.75 6.10
N LYS A 146 3.28 17.98 6.52
CA LYS A 146 4.68 18.46 6.59
C LYS A 146 5.52 17.61 7.55
N ILE A 147 4.98 17.28 8.71
CA ILE A 147 5.65 16.42 9.70
C ILE A 147 5.99 15.07 9.10
N VAL A 148 5.04 14.43 8.42
CA VAL A 148 5.25 13.15 7.75
C VAL A 148 6.31 13.25 6.66
N CYS A 149 6.22 14.25 5.77
CA CYS A 149 7.20 14.45 4.69
C CYS A 149 8.62 14.62 5.24
N ASN A 150 8.79 15.48 6.25
CA ASN A 150 10.10 15.71 6.87
C ASN A 150 10.61 14.47 7.60
N GLY A 151 9.73 13.70 8.24
CA GLY A 151 10.07 12.41 8.84
C GLY A 151 10.59 11.41 7.81
N MET A 152 9.93 11.31 6.65
CA MET A 152 10.38 10.46 5.54
C MET A 152 11.73 10.93 4.95
N ILE A 153 11.93 12.23 4.79
CA ILE A 153 13.22 12.78 4.32
C ILE A 153 14.34 12.41 5.31
N ALA A 154 14.12 12.63 6.61
CA ALA A 154 15.09 12.25 7.63
C ALA A 154 15.37 10.73 7.65
N TRP A 155 14.36 9.91 7.41
CA TRP A 155 14.53 8.46 7.26
C TRP A 155 15.41 8.12 6.05
N CYS A 156 15.19 8.74 4.90
CA CYS A 156 15.99 8.52 3.69
C CYS A 156 17.47 8.87 3.92
N GLU A 157 17.75 9.97 4.64
CA GLU A 157 19.13 10.34 5.01
C GLU A 157 19.77 9.29 5.92
N ARG A 158 19.05 8.80 6.92
CA ARG A 158 19.55 7.72 7.79
C ARG A 158 19.79 6.42 7.04
N LEU A 159 18.91 6.05 6.09
CA LEU A 159 19.13 4.91 5.20
C LEU A 159 20.42 5.08 4.42
N ALA A 160 20.61 6.25 3.80
CA ALA A 160 21.80 6.53 3.01
C ALA A 160 23.08 6.44 3.87
N ASP A 161 23.10 7.08 5.04
CA ASP A 161 24.25 7.00 5.98
C ASP A 161 24.56 5.55 6.39
N GLY A 162 23.52 4.77 6.66
CA GLY A 162 23.65 3.37 6.97
C GLY A 162 24.23 2.56 5.82
N PHE A 163 23.75 2.75 4.59
CA PHE A 163 24.28 2.07 3.40
C PHE A 163 25.73 2.49 3.10
N GLU A 164 26.09 3.76 3.24
CA GLU A 164 27.47 4.23 3.11
C GLU A 164 28.40 3.59 4.16
N THR A 165 27.92 3.45 5.38
CA THR A 165 28.68 2.79 6.45
C THR A 165 28.87 1.32 6.15
N ALA A 166 27.82 0.61 5.71
CA ALA A 166 27.91 -0.79 5.31
C ALA A 166 28.81 -1.01 4.11
N ALA A 167 28.86 -0.07 3.17
CA ALA A 167 29.75 -0.13 2.00
C ALA A 167 31.24 -0.19 2.38
N LYS A 168 31.65 0.46 3.49
CA LYS A 168 33.03 0.47 3.98
C LYS A 168 33.49 -0.88 4.51
N THR A 169 32.55 -1.72 4.95
CA THR A 169 32.82 -3.04 5.53
C THR A 169 32.28 -4.17 4.67
N ALA A 170 31.94 -3.88 3.42
CA ALA A 170 31.43 -4.86 2.48
C ALA A 170 32.48 -5.94 2.17
N PRO A 171 32.06 -7.20 1.93
CA PRO A 171 32.97 -8.32 1.73
C PRO A 171 33.80 -8.23 0.46
N ASP A 172 33.35 -7.48 -0.53
CA ASP A 172 34.04 -7.29 -1.81
C ASP A 172 33.65 -5.95 -2.46
N ALA A 173 34.39 -5.58 -3.52
CA ALA A 173 34.21 -4.32 -4.25
C ALA A 173 32.84 -4.22 -4.94
N THR A 174 32.29 -5.34 -5.41
CA THR A 174 30.97 -5.37 -6.07
C THR A 174 29.88 -5.00 -5.06
N ARG A 175 29.90 -5.64 -3.89
CA ARG A 175 28.93 -5.33 -2.83
C ARG A 175 29.12 -3.92 -2.30
N SER A 176 30.35 -3.46 -2.14
CA SER A 176 30.63 -2.07 -1.74
C SER A 176 30.02 -1.07 -2.71
N LYS A 177 30.18 -1.31 -4.02
CA LYS A 177 29.57 -0.47 -5.06
C LYS A 177 28.03 -0.51 -5.00
N GLU A 178 27.43 -1.69 -4.89
CA GLU A 178 25.98 -1.84 -4.77
C GLU A 178 25.40 -1.03 -3.61
N LEU A 179 26.05 -1.09 -2.44
CA LEU A 179 25.61 -0.35 -1.24
C LEU A 179 25.81 1.16 -1.43
N THR A 180 26.89 1.59 -2.07
CA THR A 180 27.12 3.00 -2.41
C THR A 180 26.07 3.53 -3.39
N ASP A 181 25.75 2.76 -4.42
CA ASP A 181 24.71 3.11 -5.40
C ASP A 181 23.31 3.21 -4.72
N THR A 182 23.03 2.31 -3.77
CA THR A 182 21.79 2.34 -2.98
C THR A 182 21.75 3.56 -2.07
N ALA A 183 22.84 3.90 -1.40
CA ALA A 183 22.96 5.10 -0.58
C ALA A 183 22.67 6.38 -1.40
N ALA A 184 23.29 6.48 -2.58
CA ALA A 184 23.09 7.60 -3.49
C ALA A 184 21.61 7.71 -3.94
N ALA A 185 20.97 6.57 -4.25
CA ALA A 185 19.54 6.53 -4.58
C ALA A 185 18.67 6.99 -3.39
N CYS A 186 18.95 6.54 -2.16
CA CYS A 186 18.22 6.95 -0.96
C CYS A 186 18.35 8.47 -0.67
N ARG A 187 19.50 9.09 -0.94
CA ARG A 187 19.67 10.54 -0.77
C ARG A 187 18.85 11.35 -1.76
N ARG A 188 18.60 10.77 -2.93
CA ARG A 188 17.83 11.45 -3.97
C ARG A 188 16.34 11.18 -3.86
N ALA A 189 15.94 9.94 -3.81
CA ALA A 189 14.57 9.52 -3.93
C ALA A 189 14.07 8.86 -2.64
N PRO A 190 12.87 9.20 -2.15
CA PRO A 190 11.81 9.99 -2.79
C PRO A 190 11.87 11.52 -2.56
N ARG A 191 12.92 12.07 -1.94
CA ARG A 191 12.98 13.52 -1.64
C ARG A 191 12.89 14.38 -2.90
N PHE A 192 13.69 14.05 -3.92
CA PHE A 192 13.73 14.74 -5.21
C PHE A 192 13.08 13.89 -6.31
N PRO A 193 12.72 14.48 -7.47
CA PRO A 193 12.29 13.74 -8.64
C PRO A 193 13.29 12.65 -9.02
N ALA A 194 12.81 11.44 -9.31
CA ALA A 194 13.65 10.34 -9.72
C ALA A 194 14.26 10.58 -11.12
N GLN A 195 15.54 10.23 -11.29
CA GLN A 195 16.27 10.41 -12.54
C GLN A 195 16.68 9.10 -13.20
N SER A 196 16.44 7.97 -12.57
CA SER A 196 16.76 6.65 -13.10
C SER A 196 15.74 5.61 -12.64
N PHE A 197 15.71 4.46 -13.34
CA PHE A 197 14.89 3.33 -12.92
C PHE A 197 15.26 2.85 -11.51
N ARG A 198 16.57 2.86 -11.17
CA ARG A 198 17.05 2.53 -9.82
C ARG A 198 16.51 3.51 -8.77
N GLU A 199 16.58 4.80 -9.01
CA GLU A 199 16.03 5.81 -8.09
C GLU A 199 14.52 5.67 -7.95
N ALA A 200 13.81 5.43 -9.07
CA ALA A 200 12.36 5.26 -9.06
C ALA A 200 11.93 4.04 -8.23
N ILE A 201 12.54 2.87 -8.44
CA ILE A 201 12.18 1.67 -7.67
C ILE A 201 12.64 1.78 -6.21
N THR A 202 13.73 2.51 -5.92
CA THR A 202 14.16 2.83 -4.55
C THR A 202 13.11 3.68 -3.84
N ALA A 203 12.60 4.73 -4.48
CA ALA A 203 11.55 5.57 -3.94
C ALA A 203 10.28 4.76 -3.64
N VAL A 204 9.86 3.91 -4.59
CA VAL A 204 8.70 3.02 -4.42
C VAL A 204 8.92 2.08 -3.24
N SER A 205 10.10 1.49 -3.10
CA SER A 205 10.45 0.57 -2.00
C SER A 205 10.39 1.27 -0.64
N ILE A 206 10.93 2.49 -0.53
CA ILE A 206 10.87 3.30 0.71
C ILE A 206 9.43 3.65 1.06
N CYS A 207 8.66 4.14 0.09
CA CYS A 207 7.26 4.52 0.32
C CYS A 207 6.39 3.31 0.69
N PHE A 208 6.57 2.18 -0.02
CA PHE A 208 5.85 0.93 0.26
C PHE A 208 6.16 0.40 1.66
N HIS A 209 7.38 0.55 2.15
CA HIS A 209 7.75 0.14 3.50
C HIS A 209 6.86 0.78 4.58
N PHE A 210 6.48 2.03 4.41
CA PHE A 210 5.62 2.75 5.34
C PHE A 210 4.11 2.62 5.05
N ASN A 211 3.76 2.27 3.83
CA ASN A 211 2.39 1.97 3.43
C ASN A 211 2.35 0.65 2.63
N PRO A 212 2.50 -0.50 3.31
CA PRO A 212 2.63 -1.81 2.68
C PRO A 212 1.27 -2.35 2.22
N ASP A 213 0.62 -1.66 1.31
CA ASP A 213 -0.70 -1.97 0.80
C ASP A 213 -0.70 -2.09 -0.73
N SER A 214 -1.19 -1.09 -1.46
CA SER A 214 -1.18 -1.14 -2.91
C SER A 214 0.07 -0.51 -3.51
N ILE A 215 0.62 -1.21 -4.50
CA ILE A 215 1.73 -0.73 -5.33
C ILE A 215 1.20 0.12 -6.50
N GLY A 216 -0.09 0.12 -6.73
CA GLY A 216 -0.72 0.93 -7.76
C GLY A 216 -0.48 0.44 -9.19
N LEU A 217 -0.29 1.37 -10.11
CA LEU A 217 -0.10 1.13 -11.54
C LEU A 217 1.39 1.11 -11.88
N ILE A 218 2.09 0.10 -11.38
CA ILE A 218 3.57 0.02 -11.39
C ILE A 218 4.17 0.06 -12.80
N ASP A 219 3.52 -0.54 -13.77
CA ASP A 219 3.96 -0.55 -15.16
C ASP A 219 3.78 0.80 -15.88
N ARG A 220 2.99 1.73 -15.31
CA ARG A 220 2.79 3.07 -15.86
C ARG A 220 3.80 4.05 -15.29
N TYR A 221 3.89 4.16 -13.97
CA TYR A 221 4.73 5.17 -13.36
C TYR A 221 6.23 4.83 -13.42
N LEU A 222 6.62 3.55 -13.56
CA LEU A 222 8.03 3.16 -13.75
C LEU A 222 8.46 3.14 -15.21
N TYR A 223 7.53 3.04 -16.17
CA TYR A 223 7.85 2.87 -17.60
C TYR A 223 8.74 3.96 -18.19
N PRO A 224 8.53 5.27 -17.93
CA PRO A 224 9.39 6.32 -18.46
C PRO A 224 10.85 6.19 -18.02
N TYR A 225 11.10 5.77 -16.79
CA TYR A 225 12.44 5.57 -16.25
C TYR A 225 13.08 4.31 -16.83
N TYR A 226 12.33 3.22 -16.94
CA TYR A 226 12.77 1.99 -17.55
C TYR A 226 13.18 2.19 -19.01
N THR A 227 12.29 2.75 -19.81
CA THR A 227 12.52 2.96 -21.24
C THR A 227 13.75 3.82 -21.49
N ARG A 228 13.88 4.94 -20.80
CA ARG A 228 15.03 5.84 -20.91
C ARG A 228 16.34 5.13 -20.56
N ASP A 229 16.40 4.39 -19.46
CA ASP A 229 17.62 3.76 -18.97
C ASP A 229 18.02 2.55 -19.81
N ILE A 230 17.06 1.83 -20.40
CA ILE A 230 17.32 0.80 -21.43
C ILE A 230 17.89 1.42 -22.70
N GLN A 231 17.28 2.52 -23.18
CA GLN A 231 17.72 3.17 -24.43
C GLN A 231 19.13 3.78 -24.35
N ASN A 232 19.48 4.32 -23.18
CA ASN A 232 20.81 4.89 -22.98
C ASN A 232 21.85 3.88 -22.46
N GLY A 233 21.45 2.62 -22.24
CA GLY A 233 22.33 1.56 -21.76
C GLY A 233 22.72 1.66 -20.29
N SER A 234 22.04 2.49 -19.49
CA SER A 234 22.30 2.63 -18.05
C SER A 234 21.86 1.42 -17.24
N ILE A 235 20.89 0.65 -17.75
CA ILE A 235 20.44 -0.61 -17.17
C ILE A 235 20.14 -1.62 -18.26
N THR A 236 20.40 -2.90 -17.97
CA THR A 236 20.00 -4.00 -18.84
C THR A 236 18.61 -4.53 -18.40
N ARG A 237 17.90 -5.20 -19.31
CA ARG A 237 16.64 -5.87 -19.01
C ARG A 237 16.75 -6.85 -17.82
N ASN A 238 17.87 -7.58 -17.76
CA ASN A 238 18.11 -8.54 -16.66
C ASN A 238 18.34 -7.84 -15.31
N GLU A 239 19.06 -6.72 -15.29
CA GLU A 239 19.24 -5.93 -14.07
C GLU A 239 17.93 -5.32 -13.59
N ALA A 240 17.11 -4.79 -14.50
CA ALA A 240 15.78 -4.30 -14.18
C ALA A 240 14.86 -5.41 -13.62
N LYS A 241 14.90 -6.61 -14.24
CA LYS A 241 14.21 -7.80 -13.75
C LYS A 241 14.63 -8.18 -12.34
N SER A 242 15.94 -8.22 -12.11
CA SER A 242 16.49 -8.57 -10.79
C SER A 242 16.09 -7.56 -9.71
N LEU A 243 16.07 -6.25 -10.02
CA LEU A 243 15.59 -5.23 -9.09
C LEU A 243 14.09 -5.37 -8.79
N LEU A 244 13.26 -5.67 -9.79
CA LEU A 244 11.83 -5.95 -9.60
C LEU A 244 11.62 -7.18 -8.71
N GLN A 245 12.38 -8.24 -8.92
CA GLN A 245 12.31 -9.44 -8.09
C GLN A 245 12.73 -9.15 -6.64
N GLU A 246 13.79 -8.38 -6.42
CA GLU A 246 14.19 -7.93 -5.08
C GLU A 246 13.08 -7.12 -4.40
N PHE A 247 12.45 -6.19 -5.16
CA PHE A 247 11.33 -5.42 -4.66
C PHE A 247 10.15 -6.32 -4.26
N PHE A 248 9.74 -7.27 -5.09
CA PHE A 248 8.64 -8.18 -4.77
C PHE A 248 8.94 -9.08 -3.56
N VAL A 249 10.18 -9.52 -3.38
CA VAL A 249 10.57 -10.24 -2.17
C VAL A 249 10.48 -9.35 -0.94
N THR A 250 10.84 -8.07 -1.06
CA THR A 250 10.64 -7.07 0.02
C THR A 250 9.17 -6.85 0.31
N VAL A 251 8.32 -6.78 -0.72
CA VAL A 251 6.85 -6.72 -0.56
C VAL A 251 6.34 -7.90 0.24
N LYS A 252 6.74 -9.13 -0.13
CA LYS A 252 6.38 -10.34 0.63
C LYS A 252 6.82 -10.24 2.09
N ALA A 253 8.04 -9.81 2.35
CA ALA A 253 8.59 -9.74 3.70
C ALA A 253 7.86 -8.71 4.58
N ASN A 254 7.29 -7.67 3.98
CA ASN A 254 6.52 -6.62 4.67
C ASN A 254 5.00 -6.90 4.70
N THR A 255 4.54 -7.97 4.06
CA THR A 255 3.13 -8.36 4.11
C THR A 255 2.81 -8.92 5.50
N PRO A 256 1.69 -8.52 6.13
CA PRO A 256 1.33 -8.97 7.46
C PRO A 256 1.30 -10.50 7.58
N TYR A 257 1.94 -11.02 8.62
CA TYR A 257 2.13 -12.47 8.84
C TYR A 257 0.83 -13.27 8.85
N PHE A 258 -0.25 -12.71 9.40
CA PHE A 258 -1.55 -13.41 9.45
C PHE A 258 -2.14 -13.63 8.05
N SER A 259 -1.93 -12.71 7.12
CA SER A 259 -2.39 -12.86 5.73
C SER A 259 -1.66 -14.00 5.01
N ILE A 260 -0.36 -14.14 5.24
CA ILE A 260 0.45 -15.23 4.67
C ILE A 260 0.03 -16.59 5.23
N ASN A 261 -0.18 -16.68 6.55
CA ASN A 261 -0.56 -17.92 7.21
C ASN A 261 -2.00 -18.34 6.93
N ALA A 262 -2.87 -17.43 6.59
CA ALA A 262 -4.24 -17.75 6.18
C ALA A 262 -4.31 -18.39 4.78
N GLY A 263 -3.17 -18.57 4.10
CA GLY A 263 -3.11 -19.09 2.73
C GLY A 263 -3.65 -18.11 1.68
N LYS A 264 -3.92 -16.88 2.08
CA LYS A 264 -4.26 -15.77 1.19
C LYS A 264 -2.98 -15.06 0.78
N GLY A 265 -2.92 -14.57 -0.45
CA GLY A 265 -1.74 -13.94 -1.04
C GLY A 265 -1.32 -12.61 -0.44
N GLY A 266 -1.73 -12.27 0.77
CA GLY A 266 -1.47 -10.99 1.38
C GLY A 266 -2.32 -9.85 0.77
N GLU A 267 -2.35 -8.71 1.42
CA GLU A 267 -3.17 -7.57 0.98
C GLU A 267 -2.44 -6.67 -0.02
N SER A 268 -1.12 -6.88 -0.20
CA SER A 268 -0.34 -6.11 -1.18
C SER A 268 -0.78 -6.45 -2.61
N HIS A 269 -1.20 -5.44 -3.33
CA HIS A 269 -1.81 -5.58 -4.66
C HIS A 269 -1.24 -4.56 -5.64
N PHE A 270 -1.25 -4.87 -6.92
CA PHE A 270 -0.99 -3.91 -7.99
C PHE A 270 -1.75 -4.28 -9.26
N ALA A 271 -1.85 -3.33 -10.18
CA ALA A 271 -2.49 -3.56 -11.45
C ALA A 271 -1.54 -3.27 -12.62
N LEU A 272 -1.71 -3.99 -13.73
CA LEU A 272 -1.01 -3.78 -14.99
C LEU A 272 -2.00 -3.55 -16.12
N GLY A 273 -1.59 -2.78 -17.15
CA GLY A 273 -2.36 -2.53 -18.34
C GLY A 273 -3.55 -1.58 -18.14
N GLY A 274 -4.66 -1.84 -18.82
CA GLY A 274 -5.85 -1.01 -18.83
C GLY A 274 -5.78 0.18 -19.80
N TYR A 275 -6.76 1.08 -19.77
CA TYR A 275 -6.80 2.27 -20.61
C TYR A 275 -6.03 3.46 -20.05
N ASP A 276 -5.45 4.29 -20.93
CA ASP A 276 -5.04 5.65 -20.65
C ASP A 276 -6.20 6.66 -20.83
N GLU A 277 -5.92 7.95 -20.61
CA GLU A 277 -6.90 9.04 -20.77
C GLU A 277 -7.40 9.23 -22.22
N ASN A 278 -6.66 8.73 -23.19
CA ASN A 278 -7.02 8.70 -24.62
C ASN A 278 -7.70 7.41 -25.04
N MET A 279 -8.02 6.56 -24.07
CA MET A 279 -8.59 5.22 -24.31
C MET A 279 -7.70 4.33 -25.17
N ASN A 280 -6.37 4.42 -25.04
CA ASN A 280 -5.42 3.46 -25.60
C ASN A 280 -5.08 2.40 -24.56
N ASP A 281 -4.78 1.19 -25.04
CA ASP A 281 -4.28 0.13 -24.18
C ASP A 281 -2.87 0.45 -23.65
N CYS A 282 -2.64 0.32 -22.36
CA CYS A 282 -1.41 0.68 -21.69
C CYS A 282 -0.43 -0.48 -21.52
N TRP A 283 -0.76 -1.68 -21.99
CA TRP A 283 0.18 -2.80 -21.89
C TRP A 283 1.49 -2.46 -22.62
N ASN A 284 2.61 -2.63 -21.95
CA ASN A 284 3.92 -2.24 -22.45
C ASN A 284 5.01 -3.28 -22.11
N GLU A 285 6.24 -3.04 -22.54
CA GLU A 285 7.37 -3.95 -22.34
C GLU A 285 7.71 -4.15 -20.85
N LEU A 286 7.47 -3.13 -20.02
CA LEU A 286 7.66 -3.24 -18.58
C LEU A 286 6.55 -4.07 -17.94
N SER A 287 5.31 -4.01 -18.45
CA SER A 287 4.22 -4.90 -18.02
C SER A 287 4.61 -6.37 -18.21
N ASP A 288 5.20 -6.70 -19.37
CA ASP A 288 5.74 -8.04 -19.65
C ASP A 288 6.85 -8.44 -18.67
N LEU A 289 7.80 -7.53 -18.40
CA LEU A 289 8.92 -7.78 -17.51
C LEU A 289 8.48 -7.98 -16.07
N ILE A 290 7.52 -7.17 -15.60
CA ILE A 290 6.94 -7.27 -14.25
C ILE A 290 6.23 -8.62 -14.08
N LEU A 291 5.39 -9.00 -15.04
CA LEU A 291 4.68 -10.28 -15.01
C LEU A 291 5.66 -11.46 -15.01
N GLU A 292 6.66 -11.44 -15.88
CA GLU A 292 7.74 -12.45 -15.92
C GLU A 292 8.49 -12.53 -14.58
N SER A 293 8.86 -11.37 -14.02
CA SER A 293 9.58 -11.28 -12.75
C SER A 293 8.81 -11.92 -11.61
N LEU A 294 7.49 -11.68 -11.55
CA LEU A 294 6.62 -12.22 -10.51
C LEU A 294 6.40 -13.74 -10.68
N LEU A 295 6.17 -14.22 -11.89
CA LEU A 295 5.89 -15.64 -12.16
C LEU A 295 7.06 -16.55 -11.80
N GLU A 296 8.29 -16.06 -11.84
CA GLU A 296 9.47 -16.82 -11.45
C GLU A 296 9.66 -16.95 -9.93
N LEU A 297 8.93 -16.15 -9.14
CA LEU A 297 9.07 -16.13 -7.69
C LEU A 297 8.09 -17.11 -7.02
N PRO A 298 8.59 -18.06 -6.22
CA PRO A 298 7.78 -19.04 -5.51
C PRO A 298 7.17 -18.43 -4.23
N MET A 299 6.24 -17.51 -4.38
CA MET A 299 5.61 -16.80 -3.25
C MET A 299 4.15 -16.43 -3.57
N CYS A 300 3.32 -16.30 -2.54
CA CYS A 300 1.88 -16.09 -2.66
C CYS A 300 1.46 -14.61 -2.79
N CYS A 301 2.38 -13.67 -2.69
CA CYS A 301 2.14 -12.23 -2.82
C CYS A 301 3.30 -11.55 -3.55
N PRO A 302 3.12 -10.32 -4.08
CA PRO A 302 1.86 -9.56 -4.13
C PRO A 302 0.83 -10.18 -5.07
N GLN A 303 -0.43 -9.79 -4.91
CA GLN A 303 -1.49 -10.08 -5.87
C GLN A 303 -1.40 -9.13 -7.06
N ILE A 304 -1.91 -9.57 -8.20
CA ILE A 304 -1.84 -8.81 -9.44
C ILE A 304 -3.20 -8.81 -10.16
N SER A 305 -3.67 -7.62 -10.51
CA SER A 305 -4.81 -7.46 -11.41
C SER A 305 -4.34 -7.13 -12.81
N LEU A 306 -4.66 -8.03 -13.74
CA LEU A 306 -4.42 -7.83 -15.15
C LEU A 306 -5.62 -7.10 -15.75
N ARG A 307 -5.49 -5.79 -15.91
CA ARG A 307 -6.50 -4.95 -16.52
C ARG A 307 -6.44 -5.09 -18.03
N HIS A 308 -7.50 -5.63 -18.63
CA HIS A 308 -7.62 -5.79 -20.06
C HIS A 308 -8.71 -4.91 -20.64
N THR A 309 -8.56 -4.55 -21.89
CA THR A 309 -9.45 -3.67 -22.64
C THR A 309 -9.89 -4.35 -23.95
N LYS A 310 -10.90 -3.81 -24.61
CA LYS A 310 -11.27 -4.23 -25.97
C LYS A 310 -10.15 -3.98 -27.00
N LYS A 311 -9.19 -3.13 -26.68
CA LYS A 311 -8.04 -2.83 -27.54
C LYS A 311 -6.80 -3.67 -27.20
N THR A 312 -6.83 -4.42 -26.09
CA THR A 312 -5.71 -5.30 -25.73
C THR A 312 -5.46 -6.33 -26.83
N PRO A 313 -4.26 -6.38 -27.40
CA PRO A 313 -3.95 -7.30 -28.49
C PRO A 313 -4.18 -8.76 -28.11
N PHE A 314 -4.69 -9.58 -29.03
CA PHE A 314 -4.95 -11.01 -28.79
C PHE A 314 -3.70 -11.75 -28.29
N ALA A 315 -2.53 -11.43 -28.83
CA ALA A 315 -1.27 -12.02 -28.39
C ALA A 315 -0.96 -11.72 -26.90
N VAL A 316 -1.32 -10.53 -26.41
CA VAL A 316 -1.22 -10.16 -25.00
C VAL A 316 -2.23 -10.97 -24.18
N LEU A 317 -3.49 -11.04 -24.60
CA LEU A 317 -4.51 -11.83 -23.89
C LEU A 317 -4.13 -13.31 -23.76
N TYR A 318 -3.60 -13.93 -24.81
CA TYR A 318 -3.08 -15.31 -24.74
C TYR A 318 -1.93 -15.44 -23.73
N LYS A 319 -1.00 -14.48 -23.72
CA LYS A 319 0.10 -14.42 -22.73
C LYS A 319 -0.44 -14.34 -21.31
N LEU A 320 -1.46 -13.50 -21.06
CA LEU A 320 -2.06 -13.33 -19.74
C LEU A 320 -2.77 -14.60 -19.27
N LEU A 321 -3.52 -15.26 -20.14
CA LEU A 321 -4.17 -16.55 -19.84
C LEU A 321 -3.14 -17.66 -19.57
N ASP A 322 -2.04 -17.71 -20.32
CA ASP A 322 -0.95 -18.65 -20.05
C ASP A 322 -0.23 -18.34 -18.72
N ALA A 323 -0.06 -17.06 -18.39
CA ALA A 323 0.49 -16.63 -17.12
C ALA A 323 -0.38 -17.11 -15.94
N GLU A 324 -1.70 -16.90 -16.00
CA GLU A 324 -2.64 -17.41 -14.97
C GLU A 324 -2.60 -18.93 -14.87
N ARG A 325 -2.59 -19.64 -15.99
CA ARG A 325 -2.50 -21.11 -16.02
C ARG A 325 -1.23 -21.61 -15.33
N ARG A 326 -0.11 -20.92 -15.48
CA ARG A 326 1.20 -21.28 -14.90
C ARG A 326 1.38 -20.81 -13.46
N ASP A 327 0.63 -19.80 -13.02
CA ASP A 327 0.74 -19.28 -11.66
C ASP A 327 0.17 -20.24 -10.63
N SER A 328 1.05 -21.09 -10.08
CA SER A 328 0.68 -22.06 -9.04
C SER A 328 0.25 -21.44 -7.72
N TYR A 329 0.54 -20.14 -7.51
CA TYR A 329 0.21 -19.40 -6.29
C TYR A 329 -1.13 -18.64 -6.37
N LYS A 330 -1.77 -18.63 -7.55
CA LYS A 330 -3.09 -18.02 -7.76
C LYS A 330 -3.14 -16.53 -7.38
N ARG A 331 -2.12 -15.78 -7.82
CA ARG A 331 -1.99 -14.34 -7.55
C ARG A 331 -2.72 -13.47 -8.55
N ILE A 332 -3.13 -14.03 -9.71
CA ILE A 332 -3.62 -13.28 -10.86
C ILE A 332 -5.14 -13.18 -10.82
N ALA A 333 -5.65 -11.96 -11.01
CA ALA A 333 -7.05 -11.70 -11.29
C ALA A 333 -7.19 -10.92 -12.61
N PHE A 334 -8.21 -11.25 -13.42
CA PHE A 334 -8.54 -10.50 -14.62
C PHE A 334 -9.56 -9.42 -14.31
N VAL A 335 -9.32 -8.21 -14.83
CA VAL A 335 -10.18 -7.06 -14.63
C VAL A 335 -10.51 -6.43 -15.99
N ALA A 336 -11.79 -6.45 -16.36
CA ALA A 336 -12.27 -5.77 -17.55
C ALA A 336 -12.43 -4.26 -17.25
N ASP A 337 -11.79 -3.43 -18.06
CA ASP A 337 -11.75 -1.98 -17.84
C ASP A 337 -13.08 -1.29 -18.16
N GLU A 338 -13.73 -1.68 -19.26
CA GLU A 338 -14.91 -0.98 -19.74
C GLU A 338 -16.04 -0.90 -18.71
N PRO A 339 -16.47 -2.02 -18.06
CA PRO A 339 -17.55 -1.95 -17.08
C PRO A 339 -17.22 -1.06 -15.87
N ARG A 340 -15.96 -1.08 -15.41
CA ARG A 340 -15.52 -0.26 -14.28
C ARG A 340 -15.48 1.22 -14.65
N ILE A 341 -14.85 1.57 -15.79
CA ILE A 341 -14.76 2.95 -16.27
C ILE A 341 -16.16 3.50 -16.55
N GLU A 342 -17.05 2.69 -17.12
CA GLU A 342 -18.44 3.08 -17.34
C GLU A 342 -19.18 3.36 -16.02
N ALA A 343 -19.01 2.50 -15.03
CA ALA A 343 -19.60 2.71 -13.71
C ALA A 343 -19.06 4.00 -13.05
N PHE A 344 -17.74 4.22 -13.09
CA PHE A 344 -17.15 5.43 -12.52
C PHE A 344 -17.60 6.71 -13.22
N THR A 345 -17.66 6.70 -14.55
CA THR A 345 -18.00 7.93 -15.30
C THR A 345 -19.50 8.19 -15.37
N LYS A 346 -20.33 7.14 -15.62
CA LYS A 346 -21.77 7.32 -15.85
C LYS A 346 -22.62 7.22 -14.58
N ILE A 347 -22.21 6.41 -13.60
CA ILE A 347 -22.99 6.20 -12.37
C ILE A 347 -22.47 7.11 -11.26
N ILE A 348 -21.16 7.13 -11.05
CA ILE A 348 -20.53 7.92 -9.97
C ILE A 348 -20.25 9.37 -10.42
N GLY A 349 -20.07 9.61 -11.73
CA GLY A 349 -19.83 10.94 -12.30
C GLY A 349 -18.38 11.40 -12.21
N LEU A 350 -17.42 10.47 -12.09
CA LEU A 350 -16.00 10.82 -12.10
C LEU A 350 -15.53 11.26 -13.48
N PRO A 351 -14.57 12.20 -13.59
CA PRO A 351 -13.94 12.52 -14.85
C PRO A 351 -13.18 11.31 -15.40
N LEU A 352 -13.13 11.15 -16.72
CA LEU A 352 -12.47 10.03 -17.38
C LEU A 352 -10.99 9.93 -16.97
N SER A 353 -10.29 11.06 -16.85
CA SER A 353 -8.90 11.13 -16.42
C SER A 353 -8.64 10.50 -15.05
N LEU A 354 -9.59 10.58 -14.14
CA LEU A 354 -9.53 9.86 -12.86
C LEU A 354 -9.96 8.41 -13.02
N ALA A 355 -11.07 8.17 -13.72
CA ALA A 355 -11.67 6.86 -13.89
C ALA A 355 -10.72 5.82 -14.50
N VAL A 356 -9.87 6.20 -15.48
CA VAL A 356 -8.90 5.30 -16.10
C VAL A 356 -7.66 5.00 -15.24
N ASN A 357 -7.43 5.83 -14.22
CA ASN A 357 -6.26 5.72 -13.32
C ASN A 357 -6.56 4.91 -12.05
N TYR A 358 -7.68 4.19 -11.99
CA TYR A 358 -7.94 3.30 -10.88
C TYR A 358 -6.91 2.16 -10.79
N THR A 359 -6.64 1.74 -9.58
CA THR A 359 -5.90 0.51 -9.28
C THR A 359 -6.73 -0.40 -8.40
N THR A 360 -6.23 -1.58 -8.14
CA THR A 360 -6.83 -2.52 -7.20
C THR A 360 -6.06 -2.51 -5.89
N VAL A 361 -6.77 -2.66 -4.81
CA VAL A 361 -6.27 -2.76 -3.44
C VAL A 361 -6.88 -4.00 -2.78
N GLY A 362 -6.31 -4.47 -1.68
CA GLY A 362 -6.88 -5.55 -0.87
C GLY A 362 -7.35 -6.76 -1.66
N CYS A 363 -8.62 -7.12 -1.49
CA CYS A 363 -9.24 -8.28 -2.14
C CYS A 363 -9.73 -8.01 -3.56
N ASN A 364 -9.37 -6.92 -4.19
CA ASN A 364 -9.74 -6.42 -5.52
C ASN A 364 -10.70 -5.20 -5.49
N GLU A 365 -10.73 -4.51 -4.37
CA GLU A 365 -11.38 -3.21 -4.23
C GLU A 365 -10.71 -2.19 -5.16
N THR A 366 -11.39 -1.07 -5.38
CA THR A 366 -10.90 -0.04 -6.28
C THR A 366 -10.44 1.19 -5.51
N ALA A 367 -9.22 1.64 -5.75
CA ALA A 367 -8.71 2.90 -5.25
C ALA A 367 -8.08 3.74 -6.39
N PHE A 368 -7.89 5.02 -6.12
CA PHE A 368 -7.23 5.94 -7.02
C PHE A 368 -5.90 6.42 -6.41
N PRO A 369 -4.85 6.66 -7.21
CA PRO A 369 -3.56 7.15 -6.69
C PRO A 369 -3.72 8.35 -5.75
N GLY A 370 -3.14 8.26 -4.56
CA GLY A 370 -3.29 9.25 -3.50
C GLY A 370 -4.63 9.18 -2.75
N GLY A 371 -5.46 8.20 -3.07
CA GLY A 371 -6.76 7.97 -2.42
C GLY A 371 -6.70 6.91 -1.33
N VAL A 372 -7.72 6.96 -0.50
CA VAL A 372 -8.02 5.96 0.53
C VAL A 372 -9.33 5.30 0.14
N ASP A 373 -9.38 3.99 0.22
CA ASP A 373 -10.63 3.26 0.12
C ASP A 373 -11.30 3.21 1.50
N PHE A 374 -12.46 3.85 1.62
CA PHE A 374 -13.34 3.76 2.78
C PHE A 374 -14.43 2.75 2.49
N THR A 375 -14.08 1.51 2.27
CA THR A 375 -15.09 0.48 1.97
C THR A 375 -15.96 0.11 3.15
N GLY A 376 -15.66 0.57 4.25
CA GLY A 376 -15.89 -0.05 5.45
C GLY A 376 -17.14 0.31 6.22
N ALA A 377 -18.32 0.11 5.72
CA ALA A 377 -19.47 -0.11 6.61
C ALA A 377 -19.90 -1.57 6.52
N HIS A 378 -19.57 -2.36 7.53
CA HIS A 378 -20.12 -3.70 7.67
C HIS A 378 -21.43 -3.64 8.48
N ILE A 379 -22.53 -4.02 7.85
CA ILE A 379 -23.83 -4.18 8.54
C ILE A 379 -23.93 -5.63 8.98
N ASN A 380 -23.99 -5.84 10.29
CA ASN A 380 -24.21 -7.18 10.85
C ASN A 380 -25.71 -7.53 10.78
N ILE A 381 -26.12 -8.09 9.66
CA ILE A 381 -27.53 -8.48 9.40
C ILE A 381 -28.00 -9.51 10.43
N ALA A 382 -27.15 -10.47 10.81
CA ALA A 382 -27.49 -11.47 11.83
C ALA A 382 -27.75 -10.82 13.20
N ARG A 383 -26.97 -9.78 13.54
CA ARG A 383 -27.17 -9.00 14.77
C ARG A 383 -28.46 -8.18 14.71
N SER A 384 -28.79 -7.61 13.57
CA SER A 384 -30.06 -6.89 13.36
C SER A 384 -31.25 -7.82 13.56
N LEU A 385 -31.11 -9.06 13.07
CA LEU A 385 -32.14 -10.09 13.30
C LEU A 385 -32.22 -10.51 14.79
N ASP A 386 -31.08 -10.69 15.47
CA ASP A 386 -31.05 -10.98 16.91
C ASP A 386 -31.71 -9.84 17.72
N THR A 387 -31.45 -8.60 17.37
CA THR A 387 -32.07 -7.43 17.96
C THR A 387 -33.61 -7.47 17.78
N LEU A 388 -34.08 -7.88 16.62
CA LEU A 388 -35.51 -8.06 16.38
C LEU A 388 -36.09 -9.18 17.24
N LEU A 389 -35.50 -10.36 17.19
CA LEU A 389 -36.05 -11.56 17.85
C LEU A 389 -36.00 -11.47 19.39
N ASN A 390 -34.94 -10.88 19.93
CA ASN A 390 -34.69 -10.83 21.36
C ASN A 390 -34.96 -9.45 21.99
N GLY A 391 -34.54 -8.37 21.31
CA GLY A 391 -34.69 -7.00 21.81
C GLY A 391 -36.10 -6.44 21.60
N ARG A 392 -36.77 -6.81 20.49
CA ARG A 392 -38.12 -6.40 20.13
C ARG A 392 -39.11 -7.57 20.10
N ARG A 393 -38.94 -8.51 21.01
CA ARG A 393 -39.67 -9.79 21.04
C ARG A 393 -41.20 -9.63 20.99
N LYS A 394 -41.76 -8.61 21.64
CA LYS A 394 -43.22 -8.36 21.63
C LYS A 394 -43.71 -7.95 20.26
N GLU A 395 -42.96 -7.09 19.58
CA GLU A 395 -43.31 -6.62 18.24
C GLU A 395 -43.16 -7.76 17.22
N PHE A 396 -42.08 -8.55 17.35
CA PHE A 396 -41.90 -9.74 16.54
C PHE A 396 -43.02 -10.75 16.71
N ALA A 397 -43.41 -11.04 17.96
CA ALA A 397 -44.50 -11.98 18.26
C ALA A 397 -45.88 -11.48 17.79
N ALA A 398 -46.05 -10.19 17.54
CA ALA A 398 -47.28 -9.60 17.02
C ALA A 398 -47.40 -9.71 15.48
N CYS A 399 -46.30 -9.98 14.77
CA CYS A 399 -46.29 -10.18 13.31
C CYS A 399 -47.11 -11.42 12.96
N LYS A 400 -48.05 -11.28 12.05
CA LYS A 400 -48.94 -12.35 11.58
C LYS A 400 -48.56 -12.87 10.19
N SER A 401 -47.63 -12.20 9.49
CA SER A 401 -47.22 -12.56 8.16
C SER A 401 -45.72 -12.27 7.96
N TYR A 402 -45.14 -12.85 6.90
CA TYR A 402 -43.78 -12.54 6.47
C TYR A 402 -43.60 -11.08 6.07
N GLU A 403 -44.63 -10.47 5.48
CA GLU A 403 -44.61 -9.08 5.05
C GLU A 403 -44.54 -8.12 6.27
N GLU A 404 -45.26 -8.41 7.33
CA GLU A 404 -45.17 -7.66 8.59
C GLU A 404 -43.82 -7.81 9.25
N PHE A 405 -43.30 -9.04 9.33
CA PHE A 405 -41.95 -9.31 9.80
C PHE A 405 -40.87 -8.57 8.96
N SER A 406 -40.96 -8.67 7.62
CA SER A 406 -39.99 -8.04 6.71
C SER A 406 -40.01 -6.51 6.86
N THR A 407 -41.19 -5.92 7.05
CA THR A 407 -41.35 -4.48 7.27
C THR A 407 -40.71 -4.06 8.59
N LEU A 408 -40.97 -4.79 9.66
CA LEU A 408 -40.39 -4.53 10.97
C LEU A 408 -38.85 -4.70 10.93
N PHE A 409 -38.33 -5.73 10.25
CA PHE A 409 -36.89 -5.95 10.10
C PHE A 409 -36.24 -4.83 9.29
N LYS A 410 -36.87 -4.38 8.19
CA LYS A 410 -36.36 -3.25 7.40
C LYS A 410 -36.30 -1.95 8.20
N THR A 411 -37.25 -1.75 9.14
CA THR A 411 -37.18 -0.60 10.03
C THR A 411 -35.97 -0.63 10.91
N ILE A 412 -35.63 -1.79 11.49
CA ILE A 412 -34.41 -1.96 12.30
C ILE A 412 -33.14 -1.68 11.47
N LEU A 413 -33.09 -2.19 10.24
CA LEU A 413 -31.94 -1.94 9.33
C LEU A 413 -31.82 -0.45 8.94
N LYS A 414 -32.89 0.30 8.87
CA LYS A 414 -32.86 1.75 8.59
C LYS A 414 -32.48 2.59 9.82
N ASP A 415 -32.81 2.13 11.00
CA ASP A 415 -32.47 2.80 12.26
C ASP A 415 -31.04 2.54 12.69
N THR A 416 -30.32 1.66 11.96
CA THR A 416 -28.91 1.31 12.16
C THR A 416 -27.99 2.23 11.40
#